data_b31fda816210ffb1291fe4a01d742b78
#
_entry.id   b31fda816210ffb1291fe4a01d742b78
#
_cell.length_a   1.000
_cell.length_b   1.000
_cell.length_c   1.000
_cell.angle_alpha   90.00
_cell.angle_beta   90.00
_cell.angle_gamma   90.00
#
_symmetry.space_group_name_H-M   'P 1'
#
loop_
_entity.id
_entity.type
_entity.pdbx_description
1 polymer ?
#
loop_
_entity_poly.entity_id
_entity_poly.type
_entity_poly.pdbx_seq_one_letter_code
_entity_poly.pdbx_strand_id
1 'polypeptide(L)'
;MNIDVGRQSNGQGHETVHAGFPADQSGLSADRIQMFCSDRGRNAQGDDTSGPGSAAIRANAPRAAVDRMIAAFTSFLAQEMGVAEDVVEFDGETFWAPGSNLTPTMLEAMEMARAQGRTDLQRHAARAGLPDSSLPDGANISEIVIDPEAGQTDQVRYTVVDDFGNLINLMSAEGQVNGGAAQGLEQTMLERVVFDAEGRLLTVSFLGCALPRASRVPMIGITTEPVPLAQNQLGMNGSGEAGAAGAPVAVANAVQDRGIRQVDMPFTPSRIWEVLRDVSEAAEQ
;
A
#
# COMPACT_ATOMS: atom_id res chain seq x y z
N MET A 1 -15.42 9.36 15.65
CA MET A 1 -14.51 8.36 16.30
C MET A 1 -13.07 8.74 15.96
N ASN A 2 -12.15 8.66 16.93
CA ASN A 2 -10.72 8.86 16.68
C ASN A 2 -10.02 7.50 16.69
N ILE A 3 -9.17 7.26 15.70
CA ILE A 3 -8.37 6.03 15.60
C ILE A 3 -6.89 6.44 15.63
N ASP A 4 -6.19 6.00 16.65
CA ASP A 4 -4.76 6.27 16.83
C ASP A 4 -3.97 5.04 16.36
N VAL A 5 -3.14 5.20 15.31
CA VAL A 5 -2.31 4.14 14.74
C VAL A 5 -0.84 4.44 15.01
N GLY A 6 -0.11 3.45 15.53
CA GLY A 6 1.29 3.60 15.91
C GLY A 6 2.30 3.68 14.76
N ARG A 7 1.85 3.79 13.51
CA ARG A 7 2.70 3.83 12.32
C ARG A 7 2.47 5.08 11.50
N GLN A 8 3.53 5.57 10.87
CA GLN A 8 3.52 6.80 10.08
C GLN A 8 2.98 6.56 8.67
N SER A 9 2.23 7.53 8.15
CA SER A 9 1.95 7.67 6.73
C SER A 9 3.05 8.48 6.06
N ASN A 10 3.56 7.99 4.94
CA ASN A 10 4.57 8.66 4.10
C ASN A 10 3.99 9.09 2.75
N GLY A 11 2.67 9.24 2.65
CA GLY A 11 1.96 9.56 1.41
C GLY A 11 1.30 8.37 0.73
N GLN A 12 1.41 7.14 1.29
CA GLN A 12 0.83 5.93 0.71
C GLN A 12 -0.68 5.74 0.99
N GLY A 13 -1.39 6.79 1.41
CA GLY A 13 -2.83 6.81 1.53
C GLY A 13 -3.40 6.07 2.76
N HIS A 14 -2.61 5.88 3.81
CA HIS A 14 -3.05 5.14 5.00
C HIS A 14 -4.28 5.76 5.67
N GLU A 15 -4.36 7.07 5.75
CA GLU A 15 -5.49 7.78 6.34
C GLU A 15 -6.79 7.45 5.59
N THR A 16 -6.74 7.39 4.26
CA THR A 16 -7.89 7.04 3.43
C THR A 16 -8.29 5.59 3.59
N VAL A 17 -7.31 4.68 3.46
CA VAL A 17 -7.55 3.23 3.52
C VAL A 17 -8.05 2.81 4.90
N HIS A 18 -7.45 3.32 5.96
CA HIS A 18 -7.79 2.90 7.32
C HIS A 18 -9.04 3.58 7.88
N ALA A 19 -9.53 4.68 7.30
CA ALA A 19 -10.79 5.30 7.73
C ALA A 19 -12.02 4.57 7.16
N GLY A 20 -11.98 4.12 5.92
CA GLY A 20 -13.09 3.42 5.27
C GLY A 20 -13.47 2.12 5.99
N PHE A 21 -12.48 1.36 6.37
CA PHE A 21 -12.66 0.04 6.95
C PHE A 21 -13.36 0.02 8.33
N PRO A 22 -12.95 0.84 9.33
CA PRO A 22 -13.69 0.97 10.57
C PRO A 22 -15.09 1.55 10.39
N ALA A 23 -15.32 2.35 9.35
CA ALA A 23 -16.63 2.87 9.00
C ALA A 23 -17.60 1.73 8.65
N ASP A 24 -17.20 0.88 7.71
CA ASP A 24 -18.00 -0.28 7.28
C ASP A 24 -18.30 -1.24 8.44
N GLN A 25 -17.32 -1.40 9.35
CA GLN A 25 -17.43 -2.34 10.47
C GLN A 25 -18.30 -1.81 11.61
N SER A 26 -18.29 -0.50 11.87
CA SER A 26 -18.97 0.12 13.01
C SER A 26 -20.30 0.78 12.67
N GLY A 27 -20.68 0.84 11.39
CA GLY A 27 -21.85 1.57 10.92
C GLY A 27 -21.72 3.09 11.05
N LEU A 28 -20.51 3.58 11.33
CA LEU A 28 -20.24 5.02 11.40
C LEU A 28 -19.86 5.55 10.02
N SER A 29 -20.38 6.70 9.64
CA SER A 29 -19.97 7.36 8.40
C SER A 29 -18.47 7.73 8.44
N ALA A 30 -17.76 7.54 7.31
CA ALA A 30 -16.31 7.73 7.23
C ALA A 30 -15.87 9.17 7.58
N ASP A 31 -16.71 10.18 7.33
CA ASP A 31 -16.47 11.58 7.70
C ASP A 31 -16.45 11.81 9.23
N ARG A 32 -17.01 10.87 10.00
CA ARG A 32 -16.97 10.86 11.46
C ARG A 32 -15.77 10.13 12.06
N ILE A 33 -14.89 9.58 11.21
CA ILE A 33 -13.69 8.86 11.62
C ILE A 33 -12.46 9.70 11.29
N GLN A 34 -11.70 10.05 12.31
CA GLN A 34 -10.45 10.78 12.18
C GLN A 34 -9.27 9.86 12.55
N MET A 35 -8.33 9.74 11.62
CA MET A 35 -7.11 8.96 11.80
C MET A 35 -5.99 9.85 12.34
N PHE A 36 -5.26 9.33 13.33
CA PHE A 36 -4.04 9.93 13.88
C PHE A 36 -2.90 8.91 13.75
N CYS A 37 -1.91 9.24 12.92
CA CYS A 37 -0.76 8.39 12.68
C CYS A 37 0.46 8.91 13.45
N SER A 38 1.23 8.00 14.06
CA SER A 38 2.54 8.30 14.69
C SER A 38 2.55 9.32 15.82
N ASP A 39 1.45 9.58 16.47
CA ASP A 39 1.45 10.43 17.67
C ASP A 39 1.86 9.61 18.91
N ARG A 40 3.10 9.79 19.34
CA ARG A 40 3.63 9.09 20.53
C ARG A 40 2.98 9.52 21.84
N GLY A 41 2.34 10.67 21.88
CA GLY A 41 1.56 11.13 23.02
C GLY A 41 0.26 10.34 23.18
N ARG A 42 -0.25 9.81 22.07
CA ARG A 42 -1.48 9.02 22.01
C ARG A 42 -1.24 7.52 21.97
N ASN A 43 -0.20 7.11 21.23
CA ASN A 43 0.16 5.71 21.07
C ASN A 43 1.66 5.51 21.31
N ALA A 44 2.01 4.99 22.49
CA ALA A 44 3.40 4.80 22.92
C ALA A 44 4.16 3.73 22.13
N GLN A 45 3.45 2.87 21.39
CA GLN A 45 4.01 1.75 20.65
C GLN A 45 3.66 1.85 19.17
N GLY A 46 4.67 1.82 18.34
CA GLY A 46 4.57 1.78 16.90
C GLY A 46 5.78 1.11 16.30
N ASP A 47 5.64 0.61 15.10
CA ASP A 47 6.72 0.06 14.30
C ASP A 47 6.98 0.96 13.09
N ASP A 48 8.03 0.67 12.36
CA ASP A 48 8.34 1.33 11.09
C ASP A 48 7.29 1.06 10.00
N THR A 49 7.44 1.75 8.90
CA THR A 49 6.52 1.67 7.75
C THR A 49 7.20 0.97 6.57
N SER A 50 8.08 0.02 6.85
CA SER A 50 8.79 -0.75 5.85
C SER A 50 8.05 -2.03 5.45
N GLY A 51 8.22 -2.42 4.18
CA GLY A 51 7.78 -3.68 3.61
C GLY A 51 6.31 -3.79 3.22
N PRO A 52 5.98 -4.68 2.26
CA PRO A 52 4.64 -4.85 1.71
C PRO A 52 3.63 -5.40 2.73
N GLY A 53 4.06 -6.26 3.66
CA GLY A 53 3.20 -6.82 4.73
C GLY A 53 2.70 -5.79 5.74
N SER A 54 3.26 -4.58 5.76
CA SER A 54 2.87 -3.54 6.69
C SER A 54 1.43 -3.04 6.53
N ALA A 55 0.87 -3.06 5.32
CA ALA A 55 -0.51 -2.64 5.06
C ALA A 55 -1.53 -3.63 5.68
N ALA A 56 -1.31 -4.93 5.52
CA ALA A 56 -2.17 -5.97 6.07
C ALA A 56 -2.16 -5.98 7.61
N ILE A 57 -0.98 -5.85 8.23
CA ILE A 57 -0.84 -5.74 9.70
C ILE A 57 -1.60 -4.53 10.23
N ARG A 58 -1.55 -3.41 9.50
CA ARG A 58 -2.17 -2.15 9.91
C ARG A 58 -3.67 -2.16 9.88
N ALA A 59 -4.26 -2.84 8.91
CA ALA A 59 -5.71 -2.95 8.82
C ALA A 59 -6.28 -3.90 9.88
N ASN A 60 -5.53 -4.92 10.29
CA ASN A 60 -5.96 -5.88 11.32
C ASN A 60 -6.01 -5.26 12.73
N ALA A 61 -5.12 -4.33 13.08
CA ALA A 61 -5.13 -3.71 14.41
C ALA A 61 -6.35 -2.78 14.63
N PRO A 62 -6.69 -1.85 13.73
CA PRO A 62 -7.94 -1.10 13.79
C PRO A 62 -9.17 -2.01 13.83
N ARG A 63 -9.21 -3.05 12.99
CA ARG A 63 -10.28 -4.04 13.01
C ARG A 63 -10.47 -4.67 14.38
N ALA A 64 -9.41 -5.22 14.95
CA ALA A 64 -9.47 -5.83 16.27
C ALA A 64 -9.87 -4.83 17.38
N ALA A 65 -9.56 -3.54 17.21
CA ALA A 65 -10.00 -2.50 18.13
C ALA A 65 -11.51 -2.22 18.00
N VAL A 66 -12.03 -2.20 16.77
CA VAL A 66 -13.48 -2.06 16.50
C VAL A 66 -14.24 -3.29 16.98
N ASP A 67 -13.73 -4.51 16.76
CA ASP A 67 -14.35 -5.74 17.29
C ASP A 67 -14.47 -5.69 18.82
N ARG A 68 -13.42 -5.23 19.51
CA ARG A 68 -13.47 -5.02 20.98
C ARG A 68 -14.45 -3.93 21.40
N MET A 69 -14.55 -2.87 20.63
CA MET A 69 -15.52 -1.81 20.85
C MET A 69 -16.95 -2.36 20.73
N ILE A 70 -17.26 -3.07 19.64
CA ILE A 70 -18.56 -3.68 19.43
C ILE A 70 -18.90 -4.63 20.59
N ALA A 71 -18.00 -5.53 20.97
CA ALA A 71 -18.20 -6.44 22.09
C ALA A 71 -18.49 -5.71 23.42
N ALA A 72 -17.75 -4.64 23.70
CA ALA A 72 -17.96 -3.86 24.91
C ALA A 72 -19.32 -3.13 24.92
N PHE A 73 -19.76 -2.62 23.75
CA PHE A 73 -21.09 -2.03 23.62
C PHE A 73 -22.20 -3.08 23.62
N THR A 74 -21.97 -4.29 23.10
CA THR A 74 -22.89 -5.43 23.24
C THR A 74 -23.17 -5.73 24.72
N SER A 75 -22.11 -5.87 25.54
CA SER A 75 -22.26 -6.08 26.99
C SER A 75 -22.98 -4.94 27.67
N PHE A 76 -22.70 -3.69 27.31
CA PHE A 76 -23.40 -2.51 27.86
C PHE A 76 -24.90 -2.51 27.50
N LEU A 77 -25.21 -2.73 26.23
CA LEU A 77 -26.58 -2.71 25.72
C LEU A 77 -27.39 -3.89 26.20
N ALA A 78 -26.79 -5.04 26.47
CA ALA A 78 -27.48 -6.18 27.10
C ALA A 78 -28.09 -5.78 28.46
N GLN A 79 -27.36 -5.00 29.24
CA GLN A 79 -27.84 -4.46 30.50
C GLN A 79 -28.98 -3.46 30.30
N GLU A 80 -28.87 -2.54 29.35
CA GLU A 80 -29.91 -1.54 29.03
C GLU A 80 -31.17 -2.19 28.45
N MET A 81 -31.04 -3.24 27.67
CA MET A 81 -32.13 -4.02 27.09
C MET A 81 -32.76 -5.01 28.09
N GLY A 82 -32.08 -5.30 29.21
CA GLY A 82 -32.51 -6.29 30.19
C GLY A 82 -32.51 -7.74 29.67
N VAL A 83 -31.55 -8.06 28.78
CA VAL A 83 -31.39 -9.37 28.15
C VAL A 83 -30.00 -9.96 28.44
N ALA A 84 -29.79 -11.23 28.11
CA ALA A 84 -28.50 -11.87 28.19
C ALA A 84 -27.58 -11.31 27.06
N GLU A 85 -26.28 -11.25 27.31
CA GLU A 85 -25.32 -10.67 26.36
C GLU A 85 -25.22 -11.46 25.04
N ASP A 86 -25.37 -12.76 25.11
CA ASP A 86 -25.27 -13.69 23.98
C ASP A 86 -26.44 -13.62 22.99
N VAL A 87 -27.51 -12.89 23.33
CA VAL A 87 -28.64 -12.65 22.41
C VAL A 87 -28.66 -11.27 21.80
N VAL A 88 -27.70 -10.40 22.17
CA VAL A 88 -27.54 -9.08 21.53
C VAL A 88 -26.66 -9.22 20.29
N GLU A 89 -27.18 -8.84 19.16
CA GLU A 89 -26.49 -8.85 17.87
C GLU A 89 -26.27 -7.44 17.35
N PHE A 90 -25.17 -7.26 16.60
CA PHE A 90 -24.87 -6.06 15.84
C PHE A 90 -24.79 -6.43 14.35
N ASP A 91 -25.64 -5.85 13.53
CA ASP A 91 -25.77 -6.18 12.11
C ASP A 91 -24.89 -5.30 11.19
N GLY A 92 -24.04 -4.42 11.78
CA GLY A 92 -23.23 -3.42 11.06
C GLY A 92 -23.87 -2.04 11.05
N GLU A 93 -25.14 -1.89 11.46
CA GLU A 93 -25.85 -0.61 11.55
C GLU A 93 -26.40 -0.40 12.96
N THR A 94 -27.11 -1.41 13.49
CA THR A 94 -27.80 -1.32 14.77
C THR A 94 -27.53 -2.52 15.68
N PHE A 95 -27.63 -2.30 16.98
CA PHE A 95 -27.71 -3.39 17.95
C PHE A 95 -29.16 -3.76 18.17
N TRP A 96 -29.45 -5.04 18.24
CA TRP A 96 -30.80 -5.53 18.49
C TRP A 96 -30.77 -6.82 19.33
N ALA A 97 -31.87 -7.11 19.99
CA ALA A 97 -32.06 -8.36 20.73
C ALA A 97 -33.52 -8.79 20.72
N PRO A 98 -33.80 -10.12 20.68
CA PRO A 98 -35.17 -10.61 20.86
C PRO A 98 -35.78 -10.15 22.20
N GLY A 99 -37.01 -9.62 22.14
CA GLY A 99 -37.72 -9.16 23.33
C GLY A 99 -37.41 -7.74 23.78
N SER A 100 -36.51 -7.03 23.10
CA SER A 100 -36.26 -5.62 23.31
C SER A 100 -36.81 -4.77 22.16
N ASN A 101 -37.31 -3.57 22.49
CA ASN A 101 -37.69 -2.55 21.51
C ASN A 101 -36.57 -1.52 21.29
N LEU A 102 -35.46 -1.67 22.00
CA LEU A 102 -34.29 -0.80 21.87
C LEU A 102 -33.41 -1.33 20.74
N THR A 103 -33.17 -0.49 19.69
CA THR A 103 -32.36 -0.83 18.52
C THR A 103 -31.42 0.33 18.19
N PRO A 104 -30.46 0.65 19.09
CA PRO A 104 -29.57 1.80 18.86
C PRO A 104 -28.53 1.52 17.80
N THR A 105 -28.20 2.53 17.03
CA THR A 105 -26.97 2.60 16.24
C THR A 105 -25.76 2.69 17.16
N MET A 106 -24.57 2.44 16.64
CA MET A 106 -23.32 2.62 17.40
C MET A 106 -23.21 4.05 17.98
N LEU A 107 -23.61 5.06 17.22
CA LEU A 107 -23.59 6.45 17.69
C LEU A 107 -24.53 6.68 18.89
N GLU A 108 -25.76 6.20 18.78
CA GLU A 108 -26.74 6.31 19.88
C GLU A 108 -26.28 5.54 21.11
N ALA A 109 -25.69 4.36 20.93
CA ALA A 109 -25.09 3.60 22.03
C ALA A 109 -23.94 4.37 22.72
N MET A 110 -23.09 5.05 21.94
CA MET A 110 -22.05 5.93 22.50
C MET A 110 -22.63 7.12 23.27
N GLU A 111 -23.71 7.72 22.79
CA GLU A 111 -24.41 8.81 23.49
C GLU A 111 -25.07 8.33 24.79
N MET A 112 -25.69 7.16 24.78
CA MET A 112 -26.25 6.52 25.99
C MET A 112 -25.16 6.27 27.06
N ALA A 113 -24.05 5.66 26.64
CA ALA A 113 -22.90 5.40 27.51
C ALA A 113 -22.32 6.70 28.09
N ARG A 114 -22.19 7.74 27.26
CA ARG A 114 -21.73 9.05 27.69
C ARG A 114 -22.66 9.70 28.71
N ALA A 115 -23.98 9.63 28.50
CA ALA A 115 -24.98 10.16 29.42
C ALA A 115 -24.92 9.49 30.81
N GLN A 116 -24.50 8.22 30.86
CA GLN A 116 -24.31 7.45 32.07
C GLN A 116 -22.90 7.54 32.67
N GLY A 117 -22.01 8.35 32.10
CA GLY A 117 -20.63 8.53 32.57
C GLY A 117 -19.73 7.30 32.38
N ARG A 118 -20.06 6.39 31.47
CA ARG A 118 -19.30 5.17 31.17
C ARG A 118 -18.01 5.51 30.43
N THR A 119 -16.99 5.94 31.14
CA THR A 119 -15.68 6.30 30.60
C THR A 119 -14.86 5.08 30.15
N ASP A 120 -15.15 3.91 30.69
CA ASP A 120 -14.57 2.62 30.31
C ASP A 120 -14.86 2.21 28.86
N LEU A 121 -15.98 2.66 28.29
CA LEU A 121 -16.38 2.43 26.90
C LEU A 121 -15.80 3.43 25.88
N GLN A 122 -15.06 4.44 26.36
CA GLN A 122 -14.57 5.51 25.49
C GLN A 122 -13.25 5.18 24.77
N ARG A 123 -12.52 4.15 25.22
CA ARG A 123 -11.22 3.82 24.66
C ARG A 123 -11.00 2.32 24.55
N HIS A 124 -10.77 1.86 23.33
CA HIS A 124 -10.45 0.47 23.02
C HIS A 124 -9.09 0.40 22.34
N ALA A 125 -8.27 -0.56 22.74
CA ALA A 125 -6.95 -0.77 22.17
C ALA A 125 -6.78 -2.23 21.76
N ALA A 126 -6.17 -2.45 20.61
CA ALA A 126 -5.84 -3.78 20.15
C ALA A 126 -4.46 -3.81 19.52
N ARG A 127 -3.89 -5.00 19.48
CA ARG A 127 -2.70 -5.32 18.70
C ARG A 127 -3.04 -6.46 17.77
N ALA A 128 -2.57 -6.36 16.54
CA ALA A 128 -2.61 -7.45 15.60
C ALA A 128 -1.26 -7.54 14.90
N GLY A 129 -0.80 -8.75 14.66
CA GLY A 129 0.36 -9.08 13.86
C GLY A 129 -0.04 -10.03 12.76
N LEU A 130 0.78 -10.19 11.75
CA LEU A 130 0.72 -11.32 10.84
C LEU A 130 1.67 -12.40 11.34
N PRO A 131 1.30 -13.68 11.22
CA PRO A 131 2.19 -14.78 11.60
C PRO A 131 3.45 -14.83 10.73
N ASP A 132 3.32 -14.44 9.45
CA ASP A 132 4.38 -14.45 8.46
C ASP A 132 4.33 -13.22 7.55
N SER A 133 5.45 -12.92 6.88
CA SER A 133 5.49 -11.92 5.81
C SER A 133 4.78 -12.45 4.58
N SER A 134 3.97 -11.61 3.96
CA SER A 134 3.36 -11.88 2.66
C SER A 134 3.94 -10.93 1.61
N LEU A 135 4.16 -11.46 0.42
CA LEU A 135 4.63 -10.71 -0.74
C LEU A 135 3.52 -10.74 -1.81
N PRO A 136 3.29 -9.62 -2.51
CA PRO A 136 2.42 -9.63 -3.68
C PRO A 136 3.07 -10.41 -4.81
N ASP A 137 2.25 -11.12 -5.57
CA ASP A 137 2.66 -11.77 -6.82
C ASP A 137 2.17 -10.94 -7.99
N GLY A 138 2.93 -10.94 -9.10
CA GLY A 138 2.52 -10.20 -10.28
C GLY A 138 3.41 -10.40 -11.49
N ALA A 139 2.97 -9.85 -12.62
CA ALA A 139 3.68 -9.83 -13.87
C ALA A 139 3.78 -8.41 -14.42
N ASN A 140 4.98 -8.05 -14.87
CA ASN A 140 5.27 -6.75 -15.44
C ASN A 140 5.77 -6.92 -16.88
N ILE A 141 5.19 -6.18 -17.83
CA ILE A 141 5.53 -6.22 -19.26
C ILE A 141 5.98 -4.82 -19.68
N SER A 142 7.18 -4.73 -20.23
CA SER A 142 7.80 -3.51 -20.75
C SER A 142 7.94 -3.60 -22.26
N GLU A 143 7.41 -2.62 -22.98
CA GLU A 143 7.61 -2.44 -24.41
C GLU A 143 8.45 -1.19 -24.64
N ILE A 144 9.61 -1.34 -25.27
CA ILE A 144 10.57 -0.26 -25.51
C ILE A 144 10.87 -0.09 -27.00
N VAL A 145 11.27 1.12 -27.37
CA VAL A 145 11.87 1.43 -28.67
C VAL A 145 13.28 1.98 -28.43
N ILE A 146 14.26 1.44 -29.13
CA ILE A 146 15.65 1.90 -29.05
C ILE A 146 16.05 2.52 -30.37
N ASP A 147 16.52 3.77 -30.33
CA ASP A 147 17.16 4.43 -31.45
C ASP A 147 18.61 3.88 -31.58
N PRO A 148 18.96 3.16 -32.67
CA PRO A 148 20.27 2.56 -32.81
C PRO A 148 21.39 3.57 -33.04
N GLU A 149 21.09 4.78 -33.54
CA GLU A 149 22.07 5.82 -33.78
C GLU A 149 22.43 6.62 -32.53
N ALA A 150 21.44 6.81 -31.64
CA ALA A 150 21.61 7.58 -30.44
C ALA A 150 21.66 6.74 -29.13
N GLY A 151 21.31 5.46 -29.20
CA GLY A 151 21.14 4.59 -28.03
C GLY A 151 19.96 5.01 -27.12
N GLN A 152 19.18 5.98 -27.56
CA GLN A 152 18.02 6.45 -26.76
C GLN A 152 16.99 5.34 -26.69
N THR A 153 16.53 5.07 -25.47
CA THR A 153 15.50 4.07 -25.18
C THR A 153 14.26 4.77 -24.65
N ASP A 154 13.15 4.60 -25.35
CA ASP A 154 11.86 5.15 -24.98
C ASP A 154 10.92 4.02 -24.52
N GLN A 155 10.34 4.17 -23.34
CA GLN A 155 9.33 3.28 -22.81
C GLN A 155 7.97 3.63 -23.47
N VAL A 156 7.50 2.80 -24.40
CA VAL A 156 6.28 3.08 -25.17
C VAL A 156 5.01 2.53 -24.52
N ARG A 157 5.14 1.41 -23.79
CA ARG A 157 4.05 0.84 -23.02
C ARG A 157 4.60 0.10 -21.80
N TYR A 158 3.85 0.19 -20.69
CA TYR A 158 4.15 -0.59 -19.51
C TYR A 158 2.83 -1.14 -18.93
N THR A 159 2.80 -2.45 -18.69
CA THR A 159 1.60 -3.14 -18.20
C THR A 159 1.95 -3.94 -16.95
N VAL A 160 1.09 -3.84 -15.94
CA VAL A 160 1.22 -4.53 -14.67
C VAL A 160 -0.05 -5.33 -14.41
N VAL A 161 0.12 -6.59 -14.03
CA VAL A 161 -0.95 -7.44 -13.49
C VAL A 161 -0.47 -7.97 -12.16
N ASP A 162 -1.10 -7.53 -11.08
CA ASP A 162 -0.69 -7.85 -9.72
C ASP A 162 -1.81 -8.49 -8.91
N ASP A 163 -1.44 -9.37 -7.97
CA ASP A 163 -2.30 -9.91 -6.93
C ASP A 163 -2.04 -9.23 -5.59
N PHE A 164 -2.96 -8.39 -5.17
CA PHE A 164 -2.94 -7.75 -3.85
C PHE A 164 -3.95 -8.34 -2.87
N GLY A 165 -4.50 -9.52 -3.19
CA GLY A 165 -5.63 -10.06 -2.45
C GLY A 165 -6.83 -9.12 -2.51
N ASN A 166 -7.60 -9.05 -1.44
CA ASN A 166 -8.74 -8.15 -1.37
C ASN A 166 -8.28 -6.68 -1.35
N LEU A 167 -8.74 -5.89 -2.30
CA LEU A 167 -8.45 -4.46 -2.37
C LEU A 167 -9.42 -3.66 -1.49
N ILE A 168 -8.89 -2.86 -0.58
CA ILE A 168 -9.69 -1.91 0.21
C ILE A 168 -9.98 -0.64 -0.60
N ASN A 169 -8.98 -0.16 -1.34
CA ASN A 169 -9.12 1.06 -2.15
C ASN A 169 -8.30 0.91 -3.44
N LEU A 170 -8.99 0.74 -4.55
CA LEU A 170 -8.38 0.54 -5.87
C LEU A 170 -7.52 1.73 -6.28
N MET A 171 -8.02 2.95 -6.13
CA MET A 171 -7.29 4.16 -6.50
C MET A 171 -5.97 4.32 -5.73
N SER A 172 -5.97 3.98 -4.44
CA SER A 172 -4.74 4.00 -3.64
C SER A 172 -3.75 2.93 -4.09
N ALA A 173 -4.21 1.72 -4.41
CA ALA A 173 -3.36 0.64 -4.91
C ALA A 173 -2.76 0.98 -6.28
N GLU A 174 -3.57 1.47 -7.21
CA GLU A 174 -3.09 1.96 -8.52
C GLU A 174 -2.06 3.09 -8.37
N GLY A 175 -2.29 4.02 -7.44
CA GLY A 175 -1.34 5.08 -7.12
C GLY A 175 0.01 4.56 -6.63
N GLN A 176 0.02 3.52 -5.80
CA GLN A 176 1.24 2.86 -5.33
C GLN A 176 1.98 2.16 -6.48
N VAL A 177 1.27 1.41 -7.32
CA VAL A 177 1.85 0.72 -8.46
C VAL A 177 2.45 1.71 -9.46
N ASN A 178 1.71 2.77 -9.81
CA ASN A 178 2.19 3.83 -10.70
C ASN A 178 3.47 4.49 -10.16
N GLY A 179 3.47 4.86 -8.89
CA GLY A 179 4.62 5.49 -8.24
C GLY A 179 5.83 4.56 -8.18
N GLY A 180 5.62 3.31 -7.79
CA GLY A 180 6.66 2.30 -7.72
C GLY A 180 7.24 1.97 -9.10
N ALA A 181 6.40 1.77 -10.11
CA ALA A 181 6.84 1.51 -11.47
C ALA A 181 7.64 2.68 -12.06
N ALA A 182 7.18 3.92 -11.85
CA ALA A 182 7.94 5.10 -12.29
C ALA A 182 9.34 5.15 -11.66
N GLN A 183 9.46 4.85 -10.36
CA GLN A 183 10.74 4.77 -9.65
C GLN A 183 11.63 3.64 -10.22
N GLY A 184 11.07 2.45 -10.42
CA GLY A 184 11.83 1.31 -10.95
C GLY A 184 12.28 1.50 -12.40
N LEU A 185 11.46 2.13 -13.25
CA LEU A 185 11.83 2.52 -14.61
C LEU A 185 13.01 3.50 -14.60
N GLU A 186 12.98 4.53 -13.74
CA GLU A 186 14.06 5.51 -13.66
C GLU A 186 15.36 4.92 -13.15
N GLN A 187 15.31 4.09 -12.11
CA GLN A 187 16.47 3.37 -11.60
C GLN A 187 17.13 2.51 -12.71
N THR A 188 16.30 1.91 -13.55
CA THR A 188 16.78 1.04 -14.62
C THR A 188 17.38 1.81 -15.78
N MET A 189 16.84 2.97 -16.10
CA MET A 189 17.16 3.70 -17.32
C MET A 189 18.18 4.81 -17.13
N LEU A 190 18.16 5.51 -15.98
CA LEU A 190 18.86 6.78 -15.84
C LEU A 190 19.57 6.98 -14.50
N GLU A 191 18.99 6.51 -13.37
CA GLU A 191 19.46 6.85 -12.04
C GLU A 191 20.84 6.23 -11.76
N ARG A 192 21.77 7.08 -11.34
CA ARG A 192 23.11 6.64 -10.98
C ARG A 192 23.69 7.44 -9.83
N VAL A 193 24.13 6.74 -8.80
CA VAL A 193 24.94 7.32 -7.71
C VAL A 193 26.42 7.11 -8.03
N VAL A 194 27.19 8.19 -8.06
CA VAL A 194 28.61 8.18 -8.43
C VAL A 194 29.46 8.73 -7.31
N PHE A 195 30.50 7.99 -6.93
CA PHE A 195 31.53 8.41 -6.00
C PHE A 195 32.86 8.54 -6.71
N ASP A 196 33.71 9.47 -6.23
CA ASP A 196 35.12 9.55 -6.68
C ASP A 196 35.99 8.47 -6.00
N ALA A 197 37.28 8.48 -6.35
CA ALA A 197 38.26 7.53 -5.77
C ALA A 197 38.46 7.69 -4.26
N GLU A 198 38.15 8.87 -3.73
CA GLU A 198 38.22 9.20 -2.31
C GLU A 198 36.91 8.96 -1.56
N GLY A 199 35.87 8.40 -2.22
CA GLY A 199 34.58 8.09 -1.64
C GLY A 199 33.64 9.31 -1.48
N ARG A 200 33.91 10.44 -2.14
CA ARG A 200 33.02 11.59 -2.11
C ARG A 200 31.92 11.44 -3.14
N LEU A 201 30.67 11.70 -2.76
CA LEU A 201 29.52 11.66 -3.64
C LEU A 201 29.63 12.79 -4.69
N LEU A 202 29.58 12.44 -5.97
CA LEU A 202 29.61 13.40 -7.10
C LEU A 202 28.20 13.80 -7.54
N THR A 203 27.21 12.93 -7.40
CA THR A 203 25.80 13.19 -7.73
C THR A 203 25.05 13.84 -6.57
N VAL A 204 25.52 15.01 -6.15
CA VAL A 204 25.07 15.70 -4.91
C VAL A 204 23.81 16.56 -5.07
N SER A 205 23.27 16.70 -6.27
CA SER A 205 22.10 17.54 -6.55
C SER A 205 21.25 16.98 -7.67
N PHE A 206 20.03 17.49 -7.85
CA PHE A 206 19.15 17.11 -8.97
C PHE A 206 19.69 17.46 -10.35
N LEU A 207 20.76 18.22 -10.44
CA LEU A 207 21.49 18.41 -11.72
C LEU A 207 22.31 17.17 -12.11
N GLY A 208 22.88 16.49 -11.11
CA GLY A 208 23.69 15.27 -11.32
C GLY A 208 22.92 13.97 -11.14
N CYS A 209 21.76 14.02 -10.50
CA CYS A 209 20.89 12.86 -10.29
C CYS A 209 19.66 12.99 -11.19
N ALA A 210 19.48 12.06 -12.11
CA ALA A 210 18.31 12.04 -12.98
C ALA A 210 17.07 11.63 -12.19
N LEU A 211 15.95 12.29 -12.48
CA LEU A 211 14.63 11.97 -11.91
C LEU A 211 13.64 11.68 -13.04
N PRO A 212 12.65 10.79 -12.80
CA PRO A 212 11.62 10.49 -13.78
C PRO A 212 10.82 11.75 -14.13
N ARG A 213 10.58 11.93 -15.41
CA ARG A 213 9.75 13.00 -15.93
C ARG A 213 8.47 12.41 -16.51
N ALA A 214 7.35 13.08 -16.31
CA ALA A 214 6.06 12.64 -16.84
C ALA A 214 6.06 12.41 -18.37
N SER A 215 6.96 13.07 -19.11
CA SER A 215 7.14 12.86 -20.56
C SER A 215 7.87 11.57 -20.93
N ARG A 216 8.49 10.88 -19.97
CA ARG A 216 9.25 9.64 -20.20
C ARG A 216 8.57 8.39 -19.65
N VAL A 217 7.67 8.57 -18.69
CA VAL A 217 6.89 7.47 -18.12
C VAL A 217 5.59 7.37 -18.90
N PRO A 218 5.31 6.23 -19.58
CA PRO A 218 4.06 6.05 -20.30
C PRO A 218 2.88 5.95 -19.30
N MET A 219 1.66 6.01 -19.84
CA MET A 219 0.49 5.57 -19.06
C MET A 219 0.64 4.10 -18.74
N ILE A 220 0.69 3.78 -17.44
CA ILE A 220 0.86 2.39 -16.98
C ILE A 220 -0.52 1.72 -16.97
N GLY A 221 -0.66 0.62 -17.72
CA GLY A 221 -1.85 -0.22 -17.67
C GLY A 221 -1.79 -1.11 -16.44
N ILE A 222 -2.75 -0.98 -15.54
CA ILE A 222 -2.81 -1.76 -14.30
C ILE A 222 -4.06 -2.63 -14.29
N THR A 223 -3.89 -3.90 -14.00
CA THR A 223 -4.97 -4.87 -13.77
C THR A 223 -4.66 -5.64 -12.50
N THR A 224 -5.69 -6.00 -11.75
CA THR A 224 -5.54 -6.81 -10.54
C THR A 224 -6.30 -8.12 -10.69
N GLU A 225 -5.65 -9.22 -10.30
CA GLU A 225 -6.24 -10.57 -10.27
C GLU A 225 -6.24 -11.06 -8.81
N PRO A 226 -7.25 -10.67 -8.02
CA PRO A 226 -7.22 -10.83 -6.57
C PRO A 226 -7.41 -12.28 -6.12
N VAL A 227 -6.45 -12.80 -5.35
CA VAL A 227 -6.55 -14.05 -4.61
C VAL A 227 -6.48 -13.74 -3.11
N PRO A 228 -7.60 -13.85 -2.38
CA PRO A 228 -7.62 -13.48 -0.96
C PRO A 228 -6.60 -14.25 -0.13
N LEU A 229 -5.79 -13.53 0.64
CA LEU A 229 -4.73 -14.08 1.46
C LEU A 229 -5.32 -14.78 2.70
N ALA A 230 -5.01 -16.05 2.91
CA ALA A 230 -5.51 -16.82 4.05
C ALA A 230 -4.88 -16.40 5.40
N GLN A 231 -3.71 -15.75 5.38
CA GLN A 231 -2.94 -15.39 6.57
C GLN A 231 -3.50 -14.18 7.32
N ASN A 232 -4.43 -13.44 6.74
CA ASN A 232 -5.11 -12.36 7.44
C ASN A 232 -6.61 -12.35 7.14
N GLN A 233 -7.38 -11.88 8.11
CA GLN A 233 -8.85 -11.88 8.04
C GLN A 233 -9.42 -10.99 6.93
N LEU A 234 -8.64 -10.02 6.46
CA LEU A 234 -9.04 -9.12 5.38
C LEU A 234 -8.72 -9.70 4.01
N GLY A 235 -7.92 -10.76 3.95
CA GLY A 235 -7.49 -11.38 2.70
C GLY A 235 -6.64 -10.46 1.82
N MET A 236 -6.06 -9.38 2.38
CA MET A 236 -5.33 -8.37 1.62
C MET A 236 -3.82 -8.59 1.64
N ASN A 237 -3.14 -8.14 0.60
CA ASN A 237 -1.69 -8.05 0.51
C ASN A 237 -1.24 -6.59 0.31
N GLY A 238 0.05 -6.33 0.52
CA GLY A 238 0.59 -4.98 0.34
C GLY A 238 0.94 -4.69 -1.12
N SER A 239 0.65 -3.47 -1.60
CA SER A 239 0.93 -3.03 -2.97
C SER A 239 2.14 -2.09 -3.09
N GLY A 240 2.77 -1.71 -1.96
CA GLY A 240 3.72 -0.59 -1.92
C GLY A 240 4.99 -0.77 -2.75
N GLU A 241 5.49 -1.99 -2.92
CA GLU A 241 6.77 -2.28 -3.58
C GLU A 241 6.61 -3.00 -4.92
N ALA A 242 5.40 -3.44 -5.28
CA ALA A 242 5.17 -4.28 -6.45
C ALA A 242 5.65 -3.62 -7.76
N GLY A 243 5.29 -2.36 -7.98
CA GLY A 243 5.70 -1.62 -9.18
C GLY A 243 7.22 -1.45 -9.29
N ALA A 244 7.89 -1.13 -8.17
CA ALA A 244 9.33 -0.91 -8.15
C ALA A 244 10.12 -2.21 -8.32
N ALA A 245 9.65 -3.33 -7.78
CA ALA A 245 10.32 -4.62 -7.88
C ALA A 245 10.27 -5.22 -9.30
N GLY A 246 9.13 -5.09 -9.99
CA GLY A 246 8.93 -5.67 -11.31
C GLY A 246 9.57 -4.88 -12.45
N ALA A 247 9.68 -3.55 -12.33
CA ALA A 247 10.12 -2.69 -13.43
C ALA A 247 11.55 -2.94 -13.91
N PRO A 248 12.57 -3.09 -13.03
CA PRO A 248 13.95 -3.33 -13.51
C PRO A 248 14.08 -4.59 -14.34
N VAL A 249 13.42 -5.66 -13.94
CA VAL A 249 13.47 -6.95 -14.64
C VAL A 249 12.74 -6.89 -15.97
N ALA A 250 11.55 -6.27 -16.01
CA ALA A 250 10.78 -6.12 -17.24
C ALA A 250 11.53 -5.31 -18.30
N VAL A 251 12.14 -4.19 -17.91
CA VAL A 251 12.95 -3.37 -18.84
C VAL A 251 14.21 -4.08 -19.26
N ALA A 252 14.93 -4.75 -18.34
CA ALA A 252 16.12 -5.52 -18.68
C ALA A 252 15.82 -6.62 -19.70
N ASN A 253 14.71 -7.34 -19.53
CA ASN A 253 14.26 -8.35 -20.49
C ASN A 253 13.95 -7.73 -21.86
N ALA A 254 13.30 -6.57 -21.92
CA ALA A 254 12.99 -5.88 -23.17
C ALA A 254 14.28 -5.41 -23.90
N VAL A 255 15.27 -4.92 -23.16
CA VAL A 255 16.60 -4.57 -23.71
C VAL A 255 17.31 -5.82 -24.24
N GLN A 256 17.26 -6.93 -23.52
CA GLN A 256 17.86 -8.19 -23.96
C GLN A 256 17.17 -8.80 -25.18
N ASP A 257 15.85 -8.67 -25.29
CA ASP A 257 15.08 -9.14 -26.45
C ASP A 257 15.52 -8.43 -27.75
N ARG A 258 15.93 -7.17 -27.67
CA ARG A 258 16.56 -6.43 -28.78
C ARG A 258 17.93 -6.99 -29.16
N GLY A 259 18.49 -7.95 -28.42
CA GLY A 259 19.82 -8.55 -28.63
C GLY A 259 20.95 -7.85 -27.86
N ILE A 260 20.65 -6.82 -27.07
CA ILE A 260 21.64 -6.12 -26.24
C ILE A 260 21.87 -6.94 -24.98
N ARG A 261 23.01 -7.57 -24.85
CA ARG A 261 23.37 -8.46 -23.75
C ARG A 261 24.58 -7.92 -23.00
N GLN A 262 24.74 -8.34 -21.75
CA GLN A 262 25.91 -8.00 -20.92
C GLN A 262 26.11 -6.49 -20.70
N VAL A 263 25.01 -5.76 -20.53
CA VAL A 263 25.02 -4.36 -20.15
C VAL A 263 24.43 -4.20 -18.73
N ASP A 264 25.15 -3.49 -17.89
CA ASP A 264 24.72 -3.19 -16.53
C ASP A 264 23.78 -1.99 -16.50
N MET A 265 22.83 -1.99 -15.54
CA MET A 265 22.02 -0.80 -15.26
C MET A 265 22.87 0.35 -14.72
N PRO A 266 22.47 1.60 -14.93
CA PRO A 266 21.32 2.03 -15.74
C PRO A 266 21.61 1.92 -17.24
N PHE A 267 20.56 1.62 -18.02
CA PHE A 267 20.60 1.52 -19.48
C PHE A 267 20.61 2.90 -20.13
N THR A 268 21.62 3.69 -19.81
CA THR A 268 21.75 5.05 -20.37
C THR A 268 21.98 5.01 -21.89
N PRO A 269 21.60 6.07 -22.63
CA PRO A 269 21.81 6.12 -24.08
C PRO A 269 23.25 5.82 -24.51
N SER A 270 24.25 6.32 -23.79
CA SER A 270 25.66 6.07 -24.09
C SER A 270 26.02 4.58 -23.97
N ARG A 271 25.58 3.91 -22.90
CA ARG A 271 25.87 2.48 -22.72
C ARG A 271 25.19 1.60 -23.76
N ILE A 272 23.93 1.90 -24.06
CA ILE A 272 23.20 1.18 -25.12
C ILE A 272 23.88 1.39 -26.48
N TRP A 273 24.26 2.62 -26.80
CA TRP A 273 24.94 2.95 -28.05
C TRP A 273 26.29 2.23 -28.19
N GLU A 274 27.12 2.20 -27.14
CA GLU A 274 28.41 1.49 -27.12
C GLU A 274 28.21 0.01 -27.47
N VAL A 275 27.27 -0.68 -26.83
CA VAL A 275 26.99 -2.11 -27.09
C VAL A 275 26.47 -2.33 -28.51
N LEU A 276 25.58 -1.46 -29.00
CA LEU A 276 25.05 -1.57 -30.37
C LEU A 276 26.14 -1.40 -31.42
N ARG A 277 27.06 -0.45 -31.23
CA ARG A 277 28.21 -0.25 -32.12
C ARG A 277 29.13 -1.48 -32.15
N ASP A 278 29.50 -2.01 -30.97
CA ASP A 278 30.37 -3.16 -30.85
C ASP A 278 29.78 -4.41 -31.53
N VAL A 279 28.44 -4.60 -31.42
CA VAL A 279 27.72 -5.68 -32.12
C VAL A 279 27.74 -5.48 -33.65
N SER A 280 27.59 -4.25 -34.13
CA SER A 280 27.62 -3.95 -35.56
C SER A 280 29.02 -4.17 -36.15
N GLU A 281 30.07 -3.74 -35.48
CA GLU A 281 31.46 -3.95 -35.89
C GLU A 281 31.83 -5.45 -35.91
N ALA A 282 31.31 -6.25 -34.99
CA ALA A 282 31.51 -7.70 -34.95
C ALA A 282 30.75 -8.46 -36.08
N ALA A 283 29.66 -7.90 -36.58
CA ALA A 283 28.88 -8.50 -37.67
C ALA A 283 29.46 -8.20 -39.07
N GLU A 284 30.33 -7.19 -39.19
CA GLU A 284 30.99 -6.81 -40.43
C GLU A 284 32.37 -7.53 -40.64
N GLN A 285 32.85 -8.26 -39.63
CA GLN A 285 34.06 -9.08 -39.65
C GLN A 285 33.77 -10.55 -39.92
#